data_bc3ab0b016ea24fafb177fcb19b1ab50
#
_entry.id   bc3ab0b016ea24fafb177fcb19b1ab50
#
_cell.length_a   1.000
_cell.length_b   1.000
_cell.length_c   1.000
_cell.angle_alpha   90.00
_cell.angle_beta   90.00
_cell.angle_gamma   90.00
#
_symmetry.space_group_name_H-M   'P 1'
#
loop_
_entity.id
_entity.type
_entity.pdbx_description
1 polymer ?
#
loop_
_entity_poly.entity_id
_entity_poly.type
_entity_poly.pdbx_seq_one_letter_code
_entity_poly.pdbx_strand_id
1 'polypeptide(L)'
;MANGQYLQFVDADDSLISSNYDKCLDFIRFKDADIVLFDFATKEVSSAQLANNEVFSGTEYMHNNNLRASACGYIFKKNLLVNLRFTKGILHEDEEFTPQLIIRADKVYNTKVQAYFYRKRKESITHNKDKRWKLKRLQDTEQVIKSLQDKADLMPAKDRVAMLRRVAQLTMDYIYNIIILTRDE
;
A
#
# COMPACT_ATOMS: atom_id res chain seq x y z
N MET A 1 -5.49 -18.37 11.37
CA MET A 1 -5.02 -16.98 11.62
C MET A 1 -3.51 -16.99 11.80
N ALA A 2 -2.80 -15.97 11.27
CA ALA A 2 -1.35 -15.87 11.45
C ALA A 2 -0.99 -15.54 12.91
N ASN A 3 0.03 -16.24 13.47
CA ASN A 3 0.45 -16.11 14.87
C ASN A 3 1.79 -15.35 15.03
N GLY A 4 2.46 -14.99 13.92
CA GLY A 4 3.72 -14.26 13.95
C GLY A 4 3.62 -12.84 14.51
N GLN A 5 4.74 -12.30 14.98
CA GLN A 5 4.85 -10.88 15.37
C GLN A 5 4.74 -9.94 14.17
N TYR A 6 5.20 -10.39 13.01
CA TYR A 6 5.14 -9.68 11.74
C TYR A 6 4.24 -10.39 10.77
N LEU A 7 3.61 -9.62 9.91
CA LEU A 7 2.69 -10.10 8.88
C LEU A 7 3.12 -9.59 7.51
N GLN A 8 2.89 -10.43 6.50
CA GLN A 8 3.03 -10.14 5.09
C GLN A 8 1.83 -10.71 4.35
N PHE A 9 1.23 -9.93 3.47
CA PHE A 9 0.24 -10.42 2.51
C PHE A 9 0.94 -10.82 1.21
N VAL A 10 0.54 -11.95 0.66
CA VAL A 10 1.07 -12.46 -0.62
C VAL A 10 -0.11 -12.97 -1.42
N ASP A 11 -0.26 -12.50 -2.65
CA ASP A 11 -1.29 -12.99 -3.57
C ASP A 11 -0.96 -14.42 -4.02
N ALA A 12 -1.99 -15.23 -4.21
CA ALA A 12 -1.82 -16.68 -4.46
C ALA A 12 -1.08 -17.00 -5.77
N ASP A 13 -1.01 -16.07 -6.69
CA ASP A 13 -0.37 -16.21 -8.00
C ASP A 13 1.01 -15.55 -8.08
N ASP A 14 1.41 -14.85 -7.02
CA ASP A 14 2.69 -14.14 -6.93
C ASP A 14 3.72 -14.92 -6.08
N SER A 15 4.92 -14.39 -5.95
CA SER A 15 5.97 -14.99 -5.14
C SER A 15 6.93 -13.96 -4.54
N LEU A 16 7.64 -14.37 -3.49
CA LEU A 16 8.71 -13.57 -2.90
C LEU A 16 10.05 -13.89 -3.58
N ILE A 17 10.86 -12.87 -3.81
CA ILE A 17 12.23 -13.03 -4.30
C ILE A 17 13.13 -13.24 -3.10
N SER A 18 13.37 -14.51 -2.73
CA SER A 18 13.92 -14.94 -1.44
C SER A 18 15.18 -14.17 -1.02
N SER A 19 16.16 -14.02 -1.92
CA SER A 19 17.44 -13.33 -1.61
C SER A 19 17.26 -11.84 -1.29
N ASN A 20 16.29 -11.18 -1.93
CA ASN A 20 15.99 -9.78 -1.73
C ASN A 20 15.04 -9.59 -0.53
N TYR A 21 14.10 -10.52 -0.36
CA TYR A 21 13.17 -10.51 0.76
C TYR A 21 13.91 -10.74 2.10
N ASP A 22 14.89 -11.64 2.14
CA ASP A 22 15.70 -11.87 3.35
C ASP A 22 16.43 -10.60 3.81
N LYS A 23 16.91 -9.78 2.88
CA LYS A 23 17.47 -8.46 3.20
C LYS A 23 16.44 -7.50 3.83
N CYS A 24 15.18 -7.57 3.40
CA CYS A 24 14.12 -6.79 4.04
C CYS A 24 13.86 -7.29 5.47
N LEU A 25 13.99 -8.59 5.73
CA LEU A 25 13.89 -9.16 7.07
C LEU A 25 15.01 -8.68 8.00
N ASP A 26 16.16 -8.28 7.50
CA ASP A 26 17.24 -7.74 8.32
C ASP A 26 16.86 -6.43 9.03
N PHE A 27 15.99 -5.61 8.43
CA PHE A 27 15.46 -4.42 9.11
C PHE A 27 14.58 -4.80 10.31
N ILE A 28 13.85 -5.92 10.21
CA ILE A 28 13.09 -6.48 11.31
C ILE A 28 14.02 -7.02 12.41
N ARG A 29 15.02 -7.79 12.00
CA ARG A 29 15.96 -8.47 12.91
C ARG A 29 16.87 -7.51 13.67
N PHE A 30 17.34 -6.45 12.99
CA PHE A 30 18.43 -5.61 13.51
C PHE A 30 18.03 -4.16 13.76
N LYS A 31 16.91 -3.67 13.22
CA LYS A 31 16.47 -2.27 13.34
C LYS A 31 15.16 -2.11 14.08
N ASP A 32 14.53 -3.20 14.48
CA ASP A 32 13.20 -3.20 15.12
C ASP A 32 12.19 -2.35 14.32
N ALA A 33 12.17 -2.53 13.00
CA ALA A 33 11.27 -1.84 12.10
C ALA A 33 9.81 -2.16 12.42
N ASP A 34 8.94 -1.16 12.35
CA ASP A 34 7.49 -1.38 12.41
C ASP A 34 6.92 -1.77 11.06
N ILE A 35 7.41 -1.14 10.00
CA ILE A 35 7.06 -1.44 8.61
C ILE A 35 8.33 -1.41 7.75
N VAL A 36 8.48 -2.40 6.89
CA VAL A 36 9.51 -2.46 5.85
C VAL A 36 8.84 -2.52 4.50
N LEU A 37 8.94 -1.44 3.73
CA LEU A 37 8.43 -1.32 2.37
C LEU A 37 9.47 -1.82 1.37
N PHE A 38 9.01 -2.44 0.29
CA PHE A 38 9.84 -2.92 -0.80
C PHE A 38 9.12 -2.79 -2.15
N ASP A 39 9.87 -2.92 -3.23
CA ASP A 39 9.35 -2.80 -4.59
C ASP A 39 8.97 -4.14 -5.21
N PHE A 40 8.23 -4.05 -6.31
CA PHE A 40 7.77 -5.17 -7.11
C PHE A 40 8.64 -5.34 -8.35
N ALA A 41 8.91 -6.59 -8.69
CA ALA A 41 9.51 -6.99 -9.96
C ALA A 41 8.48 -7.70 -10.84
N THR A 42 8.56 -7.52 -12.15
CA THR A 42 7.77 -8.24 -13.16
C THR A 42 8.65 -9.09 -14.07
N LYS A 43 9.96 -9.08 -13.82
CA LYS A 43 11.00 -9.86 -14.49
C LYS A 43 11.97 -10.38 -13.44
N GLU A 44 12.76 -11.37 -13.78
CA GLU A 44 13.85 -11.84 -12.93
C GLU A 44 14.81 -10.69 -12.60
N VAL A 45 15.16 -10.56 -11.33
CA VAL A 45 16.08 -9.54 -10.83
C VAL A 45 17.22 -10.19 -10.06
N SER A 46 18.39 -9.58 -10.17
CA SER A 46 19.56 -9.96 -9.39
C SER A 46 19.42 -9.54 -7.93
N SER A 47 20.28 -10.08 -7.07
CA SER A 47 20.36 -9.67 -5.68
C SER A 47 20.69 -8.18 -5.57
N ALA A 48 19.79 -7.40 -4.96
CA ALA A 48 19.98 -5.98 -4.74
C ALA A 48 21.04 -5.70 -3.65
N GLN A 49 21.72 -4.56 -3.74
CA GLN A 49 22.46 -4.00 -2.60
C GLN A 49 21.50 -3.10 -1.78
N LEU A 50 21.55 -3.25 -0.46
CA LEU A 50 20.85 -2.33 0.43
C LEU A 50 21.60 -1.00 0.47
N ALA A 51 20.92 0.08 0.11
CA ALA A 51 21.39 1.41 0.42
C ALA A 51 21.20 1.71 1.93
N ASN A 52 21.89 2.72 2.45
CA ASN A 52 21.55 3.28 3.76
C ASN A 52 20.16 3.87 3.66
N ASN A 53 19.19 3.20 4.28
CA ASN A 53 17.80 3.62 4.26
C ASN A 53 17.51 4.48 5.49
N GLU A 54 16.99 5.66 5.22
CA GLU A 54 16.47 6.53 6.27
C GLU A 54 15.26 5.89 6.94
N VAL A 55 15.10 6.16 8.23
CA VAL A 55 13.93 5.79 9.00
C VAL A 55 12.99 6.99 9.08
N PHE A 56 11.72 6.75 8.88
CA PHE A 56 10.64 7.73 8.98
C PHE A 56 9.59 7.25 9.97
N SER A 57 8.91 8.16 10.64
CA SER A 57 7.58 7.84 11.15
C SER A 57 6.62 7.65 9.97
N GLY A 58 5.50 6.93 10.20
CA GLY A 58 4.50 6.74 9.14
C GLY A 58 3.94 8.05 8.62
N THR A 59 3.74 9.01 9.50
CA THR A 59 3.31 10.38 9.17
C THR A 59 4.30 11.09 8.25
N GLU A 60 5.60 11.07 8.59
CA GLU A 60 6.66 11.67 7.78
C GLU A 60 6.79 10.97 6.43
N TYR A 61 6.69 9.64 6.42
CA TYR A 61 6.73 8.87 5.18
C TYR A 61 5.60 9.28 4.23
N MET A 62 4.36 9.32 4.72
CA MET A 62 3.19 9.69 3.92
C MET A 62 3.21 11.16 3.50
N HIS A 63 3.80 12.05 4.30
CA HIS A 63 3.95 13.46 3.95
C HIS A 63 4.97 13.68 2.83
N ASN A 64 6.07 12.93 2.82
CA ASN A 64 7.19 13.15 1.91
C ASN A 64 7.18 12.24 0.66
N ASN A 65 6.41 11.14 0.68
CA ASN A 65 6.43 10.15 -0.38
C ASN A 65 5.04 9.90 -0.98
N ASN A 66 5.02 9.50 -2.24
CA ASN A 66 3.81 8.96 -2.86
C ASN A 66 3.62 7.53 -2.39
N LEU A 67 2.50 7.29 -1.73
CA LEU A 67 2.19 5.98 -1.18
C LEU A 67 1.71 5.02 -2.29
N ARG A 68 2.40 3.89 -2.43
CA ARG A 68 1.87 2.73 -3.12
C ARG A 68 1.08 1.89 -2.13
N ALA A 69 -0.23 1.85 -2.28
CA ALA A 69 -1.11 1.28 -1.27
C ALA A 69 -1.22 -0.26 -1.30
N SER A 70 -0.61 -0.95 -2.28
CA SER A 70 -0.68 -2.42 -2.34
C SER A 70 -0.26 -3.09 -1.04
N ALA A 71 -1.16 -3.85 -0.44
CA ALA A 71 -0.93 -4.56 0.82
C ALA A 71 0.19 -5.61 0.74
N CYS A 72 0.53 -6.08 -0.47
CA CYS A 72 1.62 -7.03 -0.70
C CYS A 72 3.00 -6.38 -0.72
N GLY A 73 3.10 -5.05 -0.69
CA GLY A 73 4.35 -4.28 -0.84
C GLY A 73 5.13 -4.04 0.45
N TYR A 74 4.78 -4.66 1.56
CA TYR A 74 5.44 -4.42 2.84
C TYR A 74 5.25 -5.55 3.85
N ILE A 75 6.21 -5.62 4.80
CA ILE A 75 6.10 -6.42 6.02
C ILE A 75 5.80 -5.45 7.16
N PHE A 76 4.94 -5.83 8.11
CA PHE A 76 4.57 -4.95 9.21
C PHE A 76 4.37 -5.69 10.54
N LYS A 77 4.59 -4.99 11.65
CA LYS A 77 4.28 -5.51 12.99
C LYS A 77 2.78 -5.73 13.16
N LYS A 78 2.40 -6.93 13.61
CA LYS A 78 1.00 -7.32 13.82
C LYS A 78 0.24 -6.40 14.79
N ASN A 79 0.92 -5.85 15.79
CA ASN A 79 0.29 -4.96 16.77
C ASN A 79 -0.23 -3.63 16.16
N LEU A 80 0.28 -3.20 15.01
CA LEU A 80 -0.23 -2.03 14.30
C LEU A 80 -1.68 -2.21 13.82
N LEU A 81 -2.14 -3.46 13.65
CA LEU A 81 -3.52 -3.71 13.21
C LEU A 81 -4.54 -3.18 14.22
N VAL A 82 -4.33 -3.40 15.51
CA VAL A 82 -5.33 -3.12 16.55
C VAL A 82 -6.70 -3.66 16.12
N ASN A 83 -7.57 -2.79 15.64
CA ASN A 83 -8.89 -3.10 15.07
C ASN A 83 -9.00 -2.85 13.56
N LEU A 84 -7.89 -2.50 12.89
CA LEU A 84 -7.88 -2.26 11.44
C LEU A 84 -8.15 -3.56 10.67
N ARG A 85 -9.08 -3.49 9.74
CA ARG A 85 -9.48 -4.60 8.85
C ARG A 85 -9.73 -4.06 7.46
N PHE A 86 -9.58 -4.91 6.47
CA PHE A 86 -10.02 -4.61 5.12
C PHE A 86 -11.53 -4.44 5.05
N THR A 87 -12.00 -3.42 4.36
CA THR A 87 -13.42 -3.22 4.10
C THR A 87 -13.89 -4.23 3.07
N LYS A 88 -14.94 -5.00 3.43
CA LYS A 88 -15.47 -6.05 2.57
C LYS A 88 -16.28 -5.46 1.42
N GLY A 89 -16.14 -6.07 0.24
CA GLY A 89 -17.00 -5.81 -0.92
C GLY A 89 -16.64 -4.58 -1.75
N ILE A 90 -15.55 -3.89 -1.41
CA ILE A 90 -14.98 -2.81 -2.24
C ILE A 90 -13.78 -3.34 -3.05
N LEU A 91 -13.59 -2.74 -4.22
CA LEU A 91 -12.38 -2.94 -5.02
C LEU A 91 -11.29 -2.01 -4.50
N HIS A 92 -10.03 -2.47 -4.54
CA HIS A 92 -8.89 -1.71 -4.02
C HIS A 92 -9.03 -1.36 -2.54
N GLU A 93 -9.42 -2.34 -1.73
CA GLU A 93 -9.52 -2.25 -0.28
C GLU A 93 -8.20 -1.89 0.40
N ASP A 94 -7.09 -2.15 -0.28
CA ASP A 94 -5.73 -1.78 0.12
C ASP A 94 -5.50 -0.25 0.10
N GLU A 95 -6.19 0.48 -0.77
CA GLU A 95 -6.15 1.94 -0.82
C GLU A 95 -6.73 2.59 0.45
N GLU A 96 -7.67 1.94 1.10
CA GLU A 96 -8.21 2.37 2.40
C GLU A 96 -7.35 1.85 3.57
N PHE A 97 -6.91 0.60 3.49
CA PHE A 97 -6.21 -0.09 4.58
C PHE A 97 -4.78 0.44 4.80
N THR A 98 -3.98 0.50 3.74
CA THR A 98 -2.54 0.78 3.81
C THR A 98 -2.20 2.14 4.44
N PRO A 99 -2.83 3.28 4.06
CA PRO A 99 -2.51 4.57 4.69
C PRO A 99 -2.84 4.58 6.18
N GLN A 100 -3.91 3.91 6.61
CA GLN A 100 -4.27 3.80 8.01
C GLN A 100 -3.28 2.93 8.81
N LEU A 101 -2.68 1.92 8.18
CA LEU A 101 -1.66 1.09 8.80
C LEU A 101 -0.35 1.86 8.95
N ILE A 102 0.10 2.50 7.86
CA ILE A 102 1.40 3.19 7.81
C ILE A 102 1.45 4.34 8.81
N ILE A 103 0.39 5.15 8.93
CA ILE A 103 0.38 6.31 9.83
C ILE A 103 0.55 5.93 11.32
N ARG A 104 0.33 4.66 11.67
CA ARG A 104 0.49 4.14 13.04
C ARG A 104 1.92 3.71 13.38
N ALA A 105 2.81 3.70 12.40
CA ALA A 105 4.17 3.22 12.56
C ALA A 105 5.12 4.32 13.00
N ASP A 106 6.01 4.01 13.94
CA ASP A 106 7.08 4.92 14.37
C ASP A 106 8.35 4.73 13.53
N LYS A 107 8.57 3.51 13.01
CA LYS A 107 9.78 3.15 12.26
C LYS A 107 9.43 2.50 10.92
N VAL A 108 9.33 3.32 9.88
CA VAL A 108 9.10 2.91 8.49
C VAL A 108 10.42 2.96 7.72
N TYR A 109 10.80 1.85 7.12
CA TYR A 109 11.95 1.74 6.21
C TYR A 109 11.45 1.49 4.79
N ASN A 110 11.86 2.34 3.85
CA ASN A 110 11.62 2.12 2.42
C ASN A 110 12.90 1.61 1.76
N THR A 111 13.00 0.30 1.59
CA THR A 111 14.22 -0.34 1.08
C THR A 111 14.40 -0.15 -0.42
N LYS A 112 13.33 0.12 -1.17
CA LYS A 112 13.29 0.12 -2.65
C LYS A 112 13.84 -1.16 -3.29
N VAL A 113 14.02 -2.20 -2.50
CA VAL A 113 14.48 -3.51 -2.96
C VAL A 113 13.33 -4.21 -3.64
N GLN A 114 13.54 -4.75 -4.83
CA GLN A 114 12.55 -5.58 -5.52
C GLN A 114 12.49 -6.97 -4.85
N ALA A 115 11.62 -7.11 -3.85
CA ALA A 115 11.50 -8.32 -3.04
C ALA A 115 10.23 -9.13 -3.34
N TYR A 116 9.32 -8.59 -4.13
CA TYR A 116 8.06 -9.21 -4.50
C TYR A 116 7.99 -9.39 -6.01
N PHE A 117 7.72 -10.61 -6.48
CA PHE A 117 7.58 -10.92 -7.88
C PHE A 117 6.09 -10.93 -8.26
N TYR A 118 5.66 -9.88 -8.97
CA TYR A 118 4.31 -9.73 -9.47
C TYR A 118 4.15 -10.41 -10.83
N ARG A 119 3.33 -11.45 -10.90
CA ARG A 119 3.05 -12.20 -12.13
C ARG A 119 1.98 -11.50 -12.96
N LYS A 120 2.39 -10.92 -14.10
CA LYS A 120 1.44 -10.34 -15.05
C LYS A 120 0.59 -11.42 -15.70
N ARG A 121 -0.73 -11.36 -15.53
CA ARG A 121 -1.71 -12.21 -16.21
C ARG A 121 -2.57 -11.38 -17.15
N LYS A 122 -3.01 -11.98 -18.27
CA LYS A 122 -3.93 -11.33 -19.22
C LYS A 122 -5.32 -11.06 -18.61
N GLU A 123 -5.74 -11.88 -17.67
CA GLU A 123 -7.04 -11.83 -17.00
C GLU A 123 -7.00 -11.17 -15.61
N SER A 124 -6.03 -10.28 -15.37
CA SER A 124 -5.98 -9.55 -14.10
C SER A 124 -7.21 -8.64 -13.94
N ILE A 125 -7.78 -8.65 -12.73
CA ILE A 125 -8.91 -7.80 -12.32
C ILE A 125 -8.64 -6.31 -12.62
N THR A 126 -7.39 -5.88 -12.50
CA THR A 126 -6.95 -4.51 -12.78
C THR A 126 -7.05 -4.11 -14.27
N HIS A 127 -7.14 -5.06 -15.19
CA HIS A 127 -7.22 -4.82 -16.64
C HIS A 127 -8.63 -5.06 -17.21
N ASN A 128 -9.64 -5.25 -16.37
CA ASN A 128 -11.00 -5.45 -16.83
C ASN A 128 -11.53 -4.18 -17.52
N LYS A 129 -11.93 -4.33 -18.80
CA LYS A 129 -12.44 -3.23 -19.65
C LYS A 129 -13.95 -3.06 -19.59
N ASP A 130 -14.68 -3.91 -18.85
CA ASP A 130 -16.12 -3.82 -18.72
C ASP A 130 -16.53 -2.47 -18.09
N LYS A 131 -17.47 -1.76 -18.72
CA LYS A 131 -17.97 -0.46 -18.26
C LYS A 131 -18.57 -0.54 -16.85
N ARG A 132 -19.29 -1.63 -16.54
CA ARG A 132 -19.87 -1.84 -15.20
C ARG A 132 -18.78 -1.98 -14.13
N TRP A 133 -17.69 -2.66 -14.48
CA TRP A 133 -16.54 -2.81 -13.59
C TRP A 133 -15.83 -1.47 -13.35
N LYS A 134 -15.65 -0.67 -14.40
CA LYS A 134 -15.08 0.68 -14.28
C LYS A 134 -15.93 1.58 -13.39
N LEU A 135 -17.27 1.54 -13.56
CA LEU A 135 -18.19 2.30 -12.73
C LEU A 135 -18.14 1.86 -11.27
N LYS A 136 -18.16 0.54 -11.00
CA LYS A 136 -18.01 0.04 -9.63
C LYS A 136 -16.70 0.50 -9.00
N ARG A 137 -15.58 0.42 -9.73
CA ARG A 137 -14.29 0.91 -9.26
C ARG A 137 -14.34 2.39 -8.88
N LEU A 138 -14.99 3.23 -9.66
CA LEU A 138 -15.14 4.65 -9.35
C LEU A 138 -15.97 4.84 -8.07
N GLN A 139 -17.10 4.16 -7.94
CA GLN A 139 -17.93 4.23 -6.74
C GLN A 139 -17.17 3.80 -5.48
N ASP A 140 -16.41 2.70 -5.57
CA ASP A 140 -15.62 2.20 -4.45
C ASP A 140 -14.48 3.17 -4.10
N THR A 141 -13.82 3.78 -5.11
CA THR A 141 -12.79 4.81 -4.90
C THR A 141 -13.37 6.04 -4.20
N GLU A 142 -14.57 6.51 -4.60
CA GLU A 142 -15.25 7.60 -3.92
C GLU A 142 -15.54 7.26 -2.44
N GLN A 143 -15.99 6.04 -2.17
CA GLN A 143 -16.21 5.56 -0.81
C GLN A 143 -14.92 5.57 0.01
N VAL A 144 -13.80 5.12 -0.55
CA VAL A 144 -12.48 5.14 0.10
C VAL A 144 -12.04 6.57 0.40
N ILE A 145 -12.17 7.48 -0.56
CA ILE A 145 -11.83 8.91 -0.38
C ILE A 145 -12.61 9.50 0.80
N LYS A 146 -13.93 9.32 0.84
CA LYS A 146 -14.78 9.80 1.94
C LYS A 146 -14.38 9.19 3.28
N SER A 147 -14.18 7.87 3.32
CA SER A 147 -13.77 7.16 4.53
C SER A 147 -12.44 7.67 5.09
N LEU A 148 -11.44 7.89 4.22
CA LEU A 148 -10.13 8.43 4.65
C LEU A 148 -10.23 9.89 5.09
N GLN A 149 -11.08 10.70 4.47
CA GLN A 149 -11.32 12.08 4.85
C GLN A 149 -11.97 12.16 6.23
N ASP A 150 -13.03 11.40 6.48
CA ASP A 150 -13.71 11.35 7.78
C ASP A 150 -12.74 10.93 8.90
N LYS A 151 -11.86 9.94 8.61
CA LYS A 151 -10.83 9.53 9.55
C LYS A 151 -9.77 10.61 9.79
N ALA A 152 -9.35 11.32 8.72
CA ALA A 152 -8.38 12.41 8.83
C ALA A 152 -8.88 13.54 9.76
N ASP A 153 -10.17 13.84 9.73
CA ASP A 153 -10.77 14.89 10.56
C ASP A 153 -10.69 14.58 12.06
N LEU A 154 -10.55 13.32 12.41
CA LEU A 154 -10.40 12.86 13.81
C LEU A 154 -8.92 12.73 14.25
N MET A 155 -7.96 12.96 13.35
CA MET A 155 -6.53 12.78 13.62
C MET A 155 -5.89 14.05 14.20
N PRO A 156 -4.76 13.89 14.93
CA PRO A 156 -3.88 15.00 15.27
C PRO A 156 -3.41 15.77 14.02
N ALA A 157 -3.07 17.04 14.17
CA ALA A 157 -2.81 17.95 13.03
C ALA A 157 -1.76 17.42 12.03
N LYS A 158 -0.66 16.84 12.51
CA LYS A 158 0.41 16.30 11.63
C LYS A 158 -0.10 15.08 10.82
N ASP A 159 -0.78 14.16 11.48
CA ASP A 159 -1.32 12.95 10.86
C ASP A 159 -2.43 13.29 9.87
N ARG A 160 -3.27 14.27 10.23
CA ARG A 160 -4.32 14.81 9.34
C ARG A 160 -3.74 15.32 8.03
N VAL A 161 -2.68 16.13 8.08
CA VAL A 161 -2.04 16.67 6.87
C VAL A 161 -1.50 15.53 5.98
N ALA A 162 -0.83 14.55 6.56
CA ALA A 162 -0.31 13.39 5.84
C ALA A 162 -1.44 12.56 5.21
N MET A 163 -2.52 12.31 5.94
CA MET A 163 -3.70 11.58 5.43
C MET A 163 -4.42 12.38 4.34
N LEU A 164 -4.64 13.68 4.52
CA LEU A 164 -5.28 14.54 3.50
C LEU A 164 -4.44 14.63 2.21
N ARG A 165 -3.10 14.55 2.30
CA ARG A 165 -2.26 14.43 1.10
C ARG A 165 -2.58 13.14 0.32
N ARG A 166 -2.79 12.01 1.02
CA ARG A 166 -3.23 10.77 0.37
C ARG A 166 -4.63 10.90 -0.24
N VAL A 167 -5.57 11.50 0.47
CA VAL A 167 -6.92 11.81 -0.04
C VAL A 167 -6.84 12.64 -1.32
N ALA A 168 -6.00 13.67 -1.35
CA ALA A 168 -5.82 14.51 -2.54
C ALA A 168 -5.26 13.70 -3.74
N GLN A 169 -4.30 12.81 -3.53
CA GLN A 169 -3.77 11.92 -4.58
C GLN A 169 -4.88 11.03 -5.16
N LEU A 170 -5.64 10.35 -4.30
CA LEU A 170 -6.75 9.50 -4.73
C LEU A 170 -7.85 10.30 -5.46
N THR A 171 -8.12 11.52 -5.01
CA THR A 171 -9.09 12.41 -5.66
C THR A 171 -8.63 12.79 -7.07
N MET A 172 -7.35 13.10 -7.26
CA MET A 172 -6.79 13.38 -8.59
C MET A 172 -6.90 12.17 -9.52
N ASP A 173 -6.56 10.98 -9.03
CA ASP A 173 -6.70 9.73 -9.78
C ASP A 173 -8.17 9.42 -10.11
N TYR A 174 -9.08 9.68 -9.19
CA TYR A 174 -10.52 9.54 -9.37
C TYR A 174 -11.05 10.46 -10.49
N ILE A 175 -10.72 11.75 -10.43
CA ILE A 175 -11.11 12.74 -11.46
C ILE A 175 -10.56 12.34 -12.83
N TYR A 176 -9.28 11.93 -12.89
CA TYR A 176 -8.66 11.47 -14.12
C TYR A 176 -9.42 10.28 -14.73
N ASN A 177 -9.77 9.28 -13.91
CA ASN A 177 -10.51 8.10 -14.37
C ASN A 177 -11.95 8.43 -14.83
N ILE A 178 -12.62 9.40 -14.22
CA ILE A 178 -13.92 9.92 -14.70
C ILE A 178 -13.76 10.53 -16.09
N ILE A 179 -12.78 11.41 -16.28
CA ILE A 179 -12.54 12.08 -17.56
C ILE A 179 -12.26 11.05 -18.66
N ILE A 180 -11.45 10.02 -18.37
CA ILE A 180 -11.18 8.95 -19.35
C ILE A 180 -12.47 8.19 -19.68
N LEU A 181 -13.27 7.83 -18.69
CA LEU A 181 -14.50 7.07 -18.88
C LEU A 181 -15.53 7.86 -19.73
N THR A 182 -15.62 9.18 -19.53
CA THR A 182 -16.57 10.04 -20.27
C THR A 182 -16.11 10.45 -21.65
N ARG A 183 -14.80 10.36 -21.95
CA ARG A 183 -14.27 10.60 -23.31
C ARG A 183 -14.44 9.41 -24.26
N ASP A 184 -14.61 8.23 -23.70
CA ASP A 184 -14.84 6.99 -24.46
C ASP A 184 -16.32 6.80 -24.84
N GLU A 185 -17.18 7.80 -24.57
CA GLU A 185 -18.59 7.91 -24.99
C GLU A 185 -18.76 8.82 -26.22
#